data_43a78bf92619e76d5ab6afbab4fde49b
#
_entry.id   43a78bf92619e76d5ab6afbab4fde49b
#
_cell.length_a   1.000
_cell.length_b   1.000
_cell.length_c   1.000
_cell.angle_alpha   90.00
_cell.angle_beta   90.00
_cell.angle_gamma   90.00
#
_symmetry.space_group_name_H-M   'P 1'
#
loop_
_entity.id
_entity.type
_entity.pdbx_description
1 polymer ?
#
loop_
_entity_poly.entity_id
_entity_poly.type
_entity_poly.pdbx_seq_one_letter_code
_entity_poly.pdbx_strand_id
1 'polypeptide(L)'
;MRILTLLFLFLSNPLFASFQMNERMQQSYTHIINLEFEAANKLLQIEQIEYPDNAILVLHQNYIDFLTILIGEDEEFFSTAKDLKSDRIDFIQAGDDSSPYYLYAQAEVHLQWAFARIKFEEYLTAAYEIQKAYSLLEKNQEQFPDFKLNIKGLGLLHTLVGAIPEKYQWIVSLVGMEGSVELGLSELKSLLKDEDMEMYHSEVIFLTA
;
A
#
# COMPACT_ATOMS: atom_id res chain seq x y z
N MET A 1 61.68 8.87 6.59
CA MET A 1 60.47 9.34 5.90
C MET A 1 59.36 8.31 6.14
N ARG A 2 58.46 8.54 7.08
CA ARG A 2 57.35 7.61 7.37
C ARG A 2 56.14 8.07 6.60
N ILE A 3 55.70 7.25 5.65
CA ILE A 3 54.47 7.47 4.88
C ILE A 3 53.32 7.04 5.78
N LEU A 4 52.53 8.01 6.23
CA LEU A 4 51.27 7.79 6.97
C LEU A 4 50.16 7.50 5.95
N THR A 5 49.84 6.23 5.79
CA THR A 5 48.72 5.83 4.95
C THR A 5 47.42 6.09 5.71
N LEU A 6 46.71 7.16 5.40
CA LEU A 6 45.33 7.43 5.86
C LEU A 6 44.36 6.45 5.20
N LEU A 7 43.94 5.47 5.99
CA LEU A 7 42.86 4.54 5.60
C LEU A 7 41.54 5.29 5.77
N PHE A 8 40.97 5.78 4.66
CA PHE A 8 39.57 6.28 4.63
C PHE A 8 38.64 5.06 4.72
N LEU A 9 38.16 4.78 5.95
CA LEU A 9 37.03 3.91 6.17
C LEU A 9 35.76 4.62 5.62
N PHE A 10 35.36 4.28 4.40
CA PHE A 10 34.00 4.55 3.95
C PHE A 10 33.05 3.72 4.84
N LEU A 11 32.51 4.35 5.88
CA LEU A 11 31.33 3.86 6.54
C LEU A 11 30.17 3.98 5.53
N SER A 12 29.96 2.92 4.76
CA SER A 12 28.69 2.74 4.04
C SER A 12 27.62 2.54 5.13
N ASN A 13 26.94 3.63 5.53
CA ASN A 13 25.70 3.48 6.24
C ASN A 13 24.79 2.64 5.33
N PRO A 14 24.23 1.51 5.80
CA PRO A 14 23.19 0.84 5.04
C PRO A 14 22.07 1.88 4.85
N LEU A 15 21.77 2.22 3.61
CA LEU A 15 20.60 3.02 3.27
C LEU A 15 19.39 2.13 3.58
N PHE A 16 18.83 2.29 4.78
CA PHE A 16 17.51 1.74 5.08
C PHE A 16 16.49 2.57 4.36
N ALA A 17 15.53 1.93 3.72
CA ALA A 17 14.41 2.66 3.14
C ALA A 17 13.68 3.44 4.23
N SER A 18 13.40 4.71 3.95
CA SER A 18 12.67 5.61 4.84
C SER A 18 11.18 5.67 4.46
N PHE A 19 10.34 6.20 5.34
CA PHE A 19 8.91 6.37 5.07
C PHE A 19 8.53 7.84 5.32
N GLN A 20 8.70 8.67 4.30
CA GLN A 20 8.44 10.10 4.40
C GLN A 20 7.24 10.49 3.55
N MET A 21 6.07 10.68 4.20
CA MET A 21 4.90 11.31 3.58
C MET A 21 5.07 12.84 3.59
N ASN A 22 6.14 13.31 2.92
CA ASN A 22 6.43 14.73 2.76
C ASN A 22 5.40 15.41 1.84
N GLU A 23 5.46 16.75 1.71
CA GLU A 23 4.52 17.54 0.91
C GLU A 23 4.43 17.05 -0.55
N ARG A 24 5.56 16.68 -1.16
CA ARG A 24 5.59 16.15 -2.53
C ARG A 24 4.85 14.82 -2.64
N MET A 25 5.00 13.93 -1.67
CA MET A 25 4.29 12.66 -1.65
C MET A 25 2.79 12.86 -1.39
N GLN A 26 2.40 13.83 -0.56
CA GLN A 26 0.99 14.20 -0.37
C GLN A 26 0.37 14.71 -1.68
N GLN A 27 1.07 15.58 -2.41
CA GLN A 27 0.63 16.07 -3.72
C GLN A 27 0.56 14.93 -4.75
N SER A 28 1.58 14.05 -4.78
CA SER A 28 1.59 12.86 -5.63
C SER A 28 0.38 11.96 -5.36
N TYR A 29 0.07 11.68 -4.09
CA TYR A 29 -1.11 10.90 -3.72
C TYR A 29 -2.40 11.55 -4.23
N THR A 30 -2.55 12.86 -4.04
CA THR A 30 -3.73 13.61 -4.54
C THR A 30 -3.89 13.47 -6.05
N HIS A 31 -2.80 13.63 -6.82
CA HIS A 31 -2.83 13.42 -8.26
C HIS A 31 -3.18 11.98 -8.64
N ILE A 32 -2.66 10.99 -7.92
CA ILE A 32 -2.95 9.57 -8.15
C ILE A 32 -4.45 9.29 -7.99
N ILE A 33 -5.05 9.73 -6.88
CA ILE A 33 -6.47 9.50 -6.61
C ILE A 33 -7.38 10.24 -7.61
N ASN A 34 -6.92 11.37 -8.16
CA ASN A 34 -7.60 12.09 -9.23
C ASN A 34 -7.31 11.52 -10.64
N LEU A 35 -6.55 10.41 -10.74
CA LEU A 35 -6.14 9.79 -12.01
C LEU A 35 -5.26 10.66 -12.91
N GLU A 36 -4.60 11.64 -12.32
CA GLU A 36 -3.66 12.57 -12.98
C GLU A 36 -2.24 11.99 -12.99
N PHE A 37 -2.08 10.78 -13.56
CA PHE A 37 -0.84 9.98 -13.44
C PHE A 37 0.40 10.66 -14.01
N GLU A 38 0.28 11.50 -15.04
CA GLU A 38 1.42 12.25 -15.58
C GLU A 38 1.95 13.27 -14.57
N ALA A 39 1.04 13.96 -13.84
CA ALA A 39 1.41 14.92 -12.81
C ALA A 39 2.05 14.19 -11.61
N ALA A 40 1.46 13.09 -11.17
CA ALA A 40 2.04 12.25 -10.12
C ALA A 40 3.45 11.76 -10.48
N ASN A 41 3.63 11.19 -11.67
CA ASN A 41 4.93 10.68 -12.13
C ASN A 41 6.03 11.74 -12.16
N LYS A 42 5.73 12.99 -12.49
CA LYS A 42 6.71 14.08 -12.43
C LYS A 42 7.19 14.32 -10.99
N LEU A 43 6.30 14.26 -10.01
CA LEU A 43 6.65 14.40 -8.60
C LEU A 43 7.48 13.20 -8.12
N LEU A 44 7.09 11.99 -8.53
CA LEU A 44 7.83 10.77 -8.20
C LEU A 44 9.25 10.76 -8.79
N GLN A 45 9.45 11.27 -9.99
CA GLN A 45 10.78 11.41 -10.59
C GLN A 45 11.68 12.37 -9.80
N ILE A 46 11.14 13.47 -9.30
CA ILE A 46 11.89 14.41 -8.47
C ILE A 46 12.23 13.74 -7.12
N GLU A 47 11.25 13.07 -6.50
CA GLU A 47 11.47 12.34 -5.24
C GLU A 47 12.54 11.26 -5.39
N GLN A 48 12.52 10.51 -6.49
CA GLN A 48 13.51 9.47 -6.78
C GLN A 48 14.95 10.01 -6.83
N ILE A 49 15.12 11.26 -7.28
CA ILE A 49 16.45 11.90 -7.35
C ILE A 49 16.87 12.42 -5.98
N GLU A 50 15.98 13.04 -5.24
CA GLU A 50 16.30 13.73 -3.98
C GLU A 50 16.27 12.77 -2.76
N TYR A 51 15.35 11.81 -2.76
CA TYR A 51 15.11 10.86 -1.67
C TYR A 51 14.91 9.44 -2.21
N PRO A 52 15.93 8.84 -2.84
CA PRO A 52 15.82 7.53 -3.52
C PRO A 52 15.49 6.38 -2.56
N ASP A 53 15.68 6.57 -1.27
CA ASP A 53 15.36 5.63 -0.19
C ASP A 53 13.93 5.76 0.37
N ASN A 54 13.12 6.71 -0.13
CA ASN A 54 11.75 6.89 0.36
C ASN A 54 10.80 5.80 -0.16
N ALA A 55 10.40 4.86 0.70
CA ALA A 55 9.51 3.76 0.34
C ALA A 55 8.07 4.20 0.01
N ILE A 56 7.65 5.40 0.41
CA ILE A 56 6.36 5.96 -0.02
C ILE A 56 6.33 6.19 -1.54
N LEU A 57 7.47 6.54 -2.14
CA LEU A 57 7.62 6.62 -3.59
C LEU A 57 7.22 5.30 -4.26
N VAL A 58 7.75 4.18 -3.76
CA VAL A 58 7.50 2.84 -4.31
C VAL A 58 6.03 2.44 -4.14
N LEU A 59 5.42 2.79 -2.99
CA LEU A 59 3.99 2.61 -2.76
C LEU A 59 3.15 3.39 -3.77
N HIS A 60 3.50 4.66 -4.05
CA HIS A 60 2.77 5.48 -5.02
C HIS A 60 2.94 4.97 -6.46
N GLN A 61 4.10 4.48 -6.84
CA GLN A 61 4.28 3.79 -8.11
C GLN A 61 3.36 2.57 -8.23
N ASN A 62 3.21 1.80 -7.14
CA ASN A 62 2.28 0.68 -7.11
C ASN A 62 0.82 1.11 -7.24
N TYR A 63 0.41 2.24 -6.63
CA TYR A 63 -0.93 2.82 -6.81
C TYR A 63 -1.22 3.16 -8.27
N ILE A 64 -0.27 3.80 -8.96
CA ILE A 64 -0.42 4.15 -10.39
C ILE A 64 -0.63 2.90 -11.23
N ASP A 65 0.22 1.88 -11.06
CA ASP A 65 0.09 0.63 -11.81
C ASP A 65 -1.23 -0.08 -11.50
N PHE A 66 -1.60 -0.15 -10.21
CA PHE A 66 -2.86 -0.75 -9.77
C PHE A 66 -4.07 -0.07 -10.42
N LEU A 67 -4.16 1.26 -10.36
CA LEU A 67 -5.28 2.00 -10.95
C LEU A 67 -5.27 1.91 -12.48
N THR A 68 -4.10 1.89 -13.11
CA THR A 68 -3.97 1.67 -14.55
C THR A 68 -4.50 0.30 -14.95
N ILE A 69 -4.16 -0.75 -14.18
CA ILE A 69 -4.66 -2.12 -14.39
C ILE A 69 -6.19 -2.17 -14.20
N LEU A 70 -6.68 -1.58 -13.11
CA LEU A 70 -8.09 -1.65 -12.75
C LEU A 70 -8.99 -0.96 -13.79
N ILE A 71 -8.54 0.18 -14.33
CA ILE A 71 -9.29 1.00 -15.29
C ILE A 71 -9.07 0.52 -16.74
N GLY A 72 -7.83 0.19 -17.08
CA GLY A 72 -7.45 -0.17 -18.45
C GLY A 72 -7.83 -1.59 -18.85
N GLU A 73 -7.98 -2.50 -17.88
CA GLU A 73 -8.27 -3.93 -18.09
C GLU A 73 -7.29 -4.62 -19.07
N ASP A 74 -6.05 -4.11 -19.13
CA ASP A 74 -5.02 -4.58 -20.04
C ASP A 74 -4.27 -5.77 -19.42
N GLU A 75 -4.47 -6.96 -19.99
CA GLU A 75 -3.87 -8.21 -19.51
C GLU A 75 -2.35 -8.24 -19.73
N GLU A 76 -1.83 -7.63 -20.81
CA GLU A 76 -0.39 -7.55 -21.08
C GLU A 76 0.29 -6.65 -20.05
N PHE A 77 -0.30 -5.48 -19.77
CA PHE A 77 0.20 -4.58 -18.73
C PHE A 77 0.14 -5.25 -17.35
N PHE A 78 -0.98 -5.91 -16.99
CA PHE A 78 -1.11 -6.67 -15.74
C PHE A 78 0.00 -7.72 -15.61
N SER A 79 0.25 -8.51 -16.68
CA SER A 79 1.27 -9.54 -16.69
C SER A 79 2.67 -8.98 -16.47
N THR A 80 2.99 -7.83 -17.09
CA THR A 80 4.29 -7.17 -16.96
C THR A 80 4.46 -6.55 -15.57
N ALA A 81 3.43 -5.87 -15.07
CA ALA A 81 3.48 -5.20 -13.77
C ALA A 81 3.58 -6.18 -12.59
N LYS A 82 3.09 -7.43 -12.74
CA LYS A 82 3.23 -8.48 -11.71
C LYS A 82 4.67 -8.71 -11.28
N ASP A 83 5.61 -8.61 -12.19
CA ASP A 83 7.03 -8.86 -11.93
C ASP A 83 7.64 -7.78 -11.02
N LEU A 84 7.07 -6.57 -11.00
CA LEU A 84 7.54 -5.47 -10.17
C LEU A 84 7.11 -5.58 -8.70
N LYS A 85 6.10 -6.41 -8.40
CA LYS A 85 5.54 -6.52 -7.05
C LYS A 85 6.56 -6.99 -6.02
N SER A 86 7.31 -8.04 -6.32
CA SER A 86 8.30 -8.59 -5.38
C SER A 86 9.38 -7.58 -5.06
N ASP A 87 9.93 -6.92 -6.08
CA ASP A 87 10.97 -5.91 -5.90
C ASP A 87 10.48 -4.73 -5.03
N ARG A 88 9.22 -4.33 -5.20
CA ARG A 88 8.58 -3.29 -4.38
C ARG A 88 8.42 -3.72 -2.92
N ILE A 89 7.95 -4.94 -2.69
CA ILE A 89 7.85 -5.49 -1.33
C ILE A 89 9.22 -5.60 -0.69
N ASP A 90 10.24 -6.11 -1.39
CA ASP A 90 11.59 -6.25 -0.89
C ASP A 90 12.20 -4.88 -0.53
N PHE A 91 11.95 -3.85 -1.36
CA PHE A 91 12.39 -2.49 -1.07
C PHE A 91 11.72 -1.93 0.19
N ILE A 92 10.40 -2.10 0.35
CA ILE A 92 9.66 -1.65 1.54
C ILE A 92 10.16 -2.41 2.78
N GLN A 93 10.43 -3.71 2.67
CA GLN A 93 10.94 -4.55 3.77
C GLN A 93 12.37 -4.22 4.19
N ALA A 94 13.14 -3.58 3.33
CA ALA A 94 14.46 -3.06 3.69
C ALA A 94 14.38 -1.77 4.53
N GLY A 95 13.17 -1.24 4.80
CA GLY A 95 12.96 0.01 5.52
C GLY A 95 12.94 -0.14 7.04
N ASP A 96 12.75 1.01 7.71
CA ASP A 96 12.65 1.12 9.16
C ASP A 96 11.35 0.50 9.68
N ASP A 97 11.46 -0.63 10.38
CA ASP A 97 10.33 -1.38 10.93
C ASP A 97 9.67 -0.70 12.15
N SER A 98 10.27 0.36 12.68
CA SER A 98 9.67 1.20 13.70
C SER A 98 8.67 2.23 13.13
N SER A 99 8.59 2.38 11.82
CA SER A 99 7.65 3.25 11.16
C SER A 99 6.25 2.61 11.05
N PRO A 100 5.15 3.33 11.35
CA PRO A 100 3.80 2.82 11.12
C PRO A 100 3.50 2.56 9.64
N TYR A 101 4.26 3.14 8.73
CA TYR A 101 4.16 2.87 7.30
C TYR A 101 4.80 1.55 6.87
N TYR A 102 5.69 0.95 7.67
CA TYR A 102 6.43 -0.24 7.29
C TYR A 102 5.53 -1.44 6.95
N LEU A 103 4.66 -1.84 7.87
CA LEU A 103 3.71 -2.93 7.62
C LEU A 103 2.53 -2.47 6.77
N TYR A 104 2.11 -1.21 6.94
CA TYR A 104 1.01 -0.62 6.17
C TYR A 104 1.31 -0.60 4.66
N ALA A 105 2.49 -0.12 4.24
CA ALA A 105 2.83 -0.06 2.81
C ALA A 105 2.88 -1.44 2.16
N GLN A 106 3.40 -2.46 2.88
CA GLN A 106 3.35 -3.85 2.43
C GLN A 106 1.90 -4.32 2.27
N ALA A 107 1.05 -4.05 3.26
CA ALA A 107 -0.36 -4.41 3.24
C ALA A 107 -1.10 -3.77 2.06
N GLU A 108 -0.88 -2.47 1.80
CA GLU A 108 -1.47 -1.76 0.66
C GLU A 108 -1.04 -2.38 -0.67
N VAL A 109 0.23 -2.70 -0.85
CA VAL A 109 0.70 -3.39 -2.06
C VAL A 109 -0.01 -4.74 -2.23
N HIS A 110 -0.09 -5.57 -1.17
CA HIS A 110 -0.81 -6.83 -1.23
C HIS A 110 -2.29 -6.64 -1.55
N LEU A 111 -2.95 -5.66 -0.94
CA LEU A 111 -4.38 -5.40 -1.14
C LEU A 111 -4.68 -4.95 -2.58
N GLN A 112 -3.88 -4.04 -3.12
CA GLN A 112 -4.00 -3.59 -4.51
C GLN A 112 -3.80 -4.74 -5.50
N TRP A 113 -2.80 -5.60 -5.25
CA TRP A 113 -2.60 -6.79 -6.08
C TRP A 113 -3.71 -7.83 -5.92
N ALA A 114 -4.35 -7.92 -4.75
CA ALA A 114 -5.53 -8.76 -4.58
C ALA A 114 -6.66 -8.33 -5.52
N PHE A 115 -6.98 -7.04 -5.57
CA PHE A 115 -8.01 -6.52 -6.47
C PHE A 115 -7.64 -6.68 -7.95
N ALA A 116 -6.39 -6.39 -8.32
CA ALA A 116 -5.91 -6.61 -9.68
C ALA A 116 -6.07 -8.09 -10.09
N ARG A 117 -5.74 -9.03 -9.21
CA ARG A 117 -5.89 -10.48 -9.46
C ARG A 117 -7.35 -10.92 -9.54
N ILE A 118 -8.24 -10.35 -8.72
CA ILE A 118 -9.69 -10.61 -8.81
C ILE A 118 -10.21 -10.19 -10.19
N LYS A 119 -9.76 -9.03 -10.70
CA LYS A 119 -10.15 -8.52 -12.02
C LYS A 119 -9.78 -9.49 -13.15
N PHE A 120 -8.65 -10.18 -13.05
CA PHE A 120 -8.17 -11.18 -14.01
C PHE A 120 -8.43 -12.63 -13.56
N GLU A 121 -9.41 -12.86 -12.68
CA GLU A 121 -9.90 -14.17 -12.25
C GLU A 121 -8.86 -15.08 -11.56
N GLU A 122 -7.73 -14.51 -11.07
CA GLU A 122 -6.70 -15.22 -10.31
C GLU A 122 -7.12 -15.39 -8.83
N TYR A 123 -8.31 -15.94 -8.54
CA TYR A 123 -8.97 -15.90 -7.22
C TYR A 123 -8.16 -16.53 -6.07
N LEU A 124 -7.46 -17.65 -6.31
CA LEU A 124 -6.67 -18.31 -5.27
C LEU A 124 -5.48 -17.46 -4.82
N THR A 125 -4.81 -16.84 -5.79
CA THR A 125 -3.69 -15.94 -5.48
C THR A 125 -4.20 -14.65 -4.86
N ALA A 126 -5.34 -14.13 -5.31
CA ALA A 126 -6.00 -12.99 -4.68
C ALA A 126 -6.36 -13.26 -3.21
N ALA A 127 -6.89 -14.44 -2.88
CA ALA A 127 -7.18 -14.83 -1.50
C ALA A 127 -5.92 -14.83 -0.61
N TYR A 128 -4.80 -15.33 -1.14
CA TYR A 128 -3.51 -15.26 -0.44
C TYR A 128 -3.06 -13.81 -0.19
N GLU A 129 -3.19 -12.93 -1.19
CA GLU A 129 -2.87 -11.51 -1.07
C GLU A 129 -3.74 -10.82 -0.01
N ILE A 130 -5.04 -11.10 0.00
CA ILE A 130 -5.99 -10.58 1.00
C ILE A 130 -5.58 -11.02 2.40
N GLN A 131 -5.32 -12.30 2.60
CA GLN A 131 -4.90 -12.86 3.90
C GLN A 131 -3.61 -12.21 4.38
N LYS A 132 -2.65 -11.99 3.47
CA LYS A 132 -1.40 -11.35 3.79
C LYS A 132 -1.59 -9.89 4.19
N ALA A 133 -2.39 -9.13 3.42
CA ALA A 133 -2.72 -7.73 3.72
C ALA A 133 -3.41 -7.61 5.09
N TYR A 134 -4.40 -8.45 5.36
CA TYR A 134 -5.12 -8.48 6.62
C TYR A 134 -4.18 -8.69 7.82
N SER A 135 -3.36 -9.75 7.77
CA SER A 135 -2.41 -10.07 8.85
C SER A 135 -1.40 -8.93 9.09
N LEU A 136 -0.95 -8.24 8.05
CA LEU A 136 -0.04 -7.11 8.17
C LEU A 136 -0.74 -5.90 8.82
N LEU A 137 -1.99 -5.61 8.44
CA LEU A 137 -2.78 -4.52 9.00
C LEU A 137 -3.14 -4.76 10.47
N GLU A 138 -3.56 -5.98 10.84
CA GLU A 138 -3.82 -6.33 12.25
C GLU A 138 -2.56 -6.12 13.10
N LYS A 139 -1.43 -6.67 12.65
CA LYS A 139 -0.16 -6.49 13.34
C LYS A 139 0.23 -5.01 13.45
N ASN A 140 0.02 -4.22 12.40
CA ASN A 140 0.31 -2.80 12.41
C ASN A 140 -0.63 -2.04 13.36
N GLN A 141 -1.91 -2.42 13.41
CA GLN A 141 -2.88 -1.85 14.33
C GLN A 141 -2.53 -2.13 15.80
N GLU A 142 -2.01 -3.33 16.10
CA GLU A 142 -1.52 -3.66 17.44
C GLU A 142 -0.30 -2.82 17.83
N GLN A 143 0.63 -2.60 16.90
CA GLN A 143 1.86 -1.84 17.14
C GLN A 143 1.63 -0.32 17.16
N PHE A 144 0.74 0.17 16.31
CA PHE A 144 0.47 1.58 16.08
C PHE A 144 -1.04 1.85 16.09
N PRO A 145 -1.72 1.77 17.26
CA PRO A 145 -3.18 1.89 17.36
C PRO A 145 -3.71 3.25 16.90
N ASP A 146 -2.90 4.30 16.97
CA ASP A 146 -3.26 5.65 16.55
C ASP A 146 -3.02 5.91 15.06
N PHE A 147 -2.45 4.96 14.31
CA PHE A 147 -2.21 5.10 12.89
C PHE A 147 -3.46 4.78 12.07
N LYS A 148 -4.25 5.79 11.80
CA LYS A 148 -5.61 5.71 11.23
C LYS A 148 -5.70 5.07 9.85
N LEU A 149 -4.62 5.05 9.08
CA LEU A 149 -4.60 4.37 7.79
C LEU A 149 -4.82 2.86 7.90
N ASN A 150 -4.51 2.24 9.06
CA ASN A 150 -4.87 0.85 9.32
C ASN A 150 -6.38 0.62 9.22
N ILE A 151 -7.17 1.56 9.77
CA ILE A 151 -8.63 1.50 9.75
C ILE A 151 -9.17 1.57 8.31
N LYS A 152 -8.50 2.30 7.39
CA LYS A 152 -8.87 2.35 5.98
C LYS A 152 -8.79 0.95 5.35
N GLY A 153 -7.67 0.27 5.51
CA GLY A 153 -7.46 -1.07 4.95
C GLY A 153 -8.33 -2.14 5.63
N LEU A 154 -8.40 -2.14 6.97
CA LEU A 154 -9.23 -3.08 7.73
C LEU A 154 -10.71 -2.88 7.45
N GLY A 155 -11.21 -1.65 7.42
CA GLY A 155 -12.61 -1.34 7.12
C GLY A 155 -13.03 -1.81 5.73
N LEU A 156 -12.15 -1.63 4.73
CA LEU A 156 -12.38 -2.19 3.40
C LEU A 156 -12.48 -3.72 3.44
N LEU A 157 -11.53 -4.39 4.11
CA LEU A 157 -11.49 -5.84 4.20
C LEU A 157 -12.69 -6.41 4.97
N HIS A 158 -13.10 -5.80 6.09
CA HIS A 158 -14.30 -6.18 6.84
C HIS A 158 -15.57 -6.05 5.99
N THR A 159 -15.68 -4.96 5.20
CA THR A 159 -16.80 -4.76 4.27
C THR A 159 -16.84 -5.85 3.21
N LEU A 160 -15.69 -6.16 2.61
CA LEU A 160 -15.59 -7.19 1.58
C LEU A 160 -15.98 -8.57 2.11
N VAL A 161 -15.46 -8.96 3.29
CA VAL A 161 -15.80 -10.24 3.93
C VAL A 161 -17.31 -10.35 4.16
N GLY A 162 -17.93 -9.28 4.67
CA GLY A 162 -19.38 -9.24 4.89
C GLY A 162 -20.22 -9.26 3.60
N ALA A 163 -19.66 -8.83 2.48
CA ALA A 163 -20.34 -8.76 1.19
C ALA A 163 -20.15 -10.02 0.32
N ILE A 164 -19.27 -10.96 0.71
CA ILE A 164 -19.00 -12.17 -0.08
C ILE A 164 -20.26 -13.06 -0.14
N PRO A 165 -20.76 -13.38 -1.36
CA PRO A 165 -21.89 -14.31 -1.53
C PRO A 165 -21.58 -15.69 -0.94
N GLU A 166 -22.63 -16.38 -0.44
CA GLU A 166 -22.52 -17.70 0.19
C GLU A 166 -21.69 -18.74 -0.61
N LYS A 167 -21.84 -18.74 -1.94
CA LYS A 167 -21.09 -19.64 -2.84
C LYS A 167 -19.57 -19.46 -2.79
N TYR A 168 -19.09 -18.32 -2.29
CA TYR A 168 -17.65 -18.00 -2.15
C TYR A 168 -17.17 -17.97 -0.68
N GLN A 169 -18.01 -18.31 0.27
CA GLN A 169 -17.66 -18.32 1.71
C GLN A 169 -16.48 -19.23 2.06
N TRP A 170 -16.21 -20.22 1.21
CA TRP A 170 -15.02 -21.04 1.35
C TRP A 170 -13.72 -20.21 1.26
N ILE A 171 -13.69 -19.10 0.49
CA ILE A 171 -12.56 -18.16 0.41
C ILE A 171 -12.35 -17.50 1.77
N VAL A 172 -13.43 -17.01 2.40
CA VAL A 172 -13.37 -16.38 3.73
C VAL A 172 -12.78 -17.33 4.76
N SER A 173 -13.19 -18.60 4.74
CA SER A 173 -12.65 -19.62 5.65
C SER A 173 -11.17 -19.92 5.42
N LEU A 174 -10.66 -19.75 4.20
CA LEU A 174 -9.24 -19.91 3.89
C LEU A 174 -8.39 -18.74 4.41
N VAL A 175 -8.94 -17.52 4.37
CA VAL A 175 -8.20 -16.33 4.81
C VAL A 175 -8.31 -16.09 6.32
N GLY A 176 -9.23 -16.78 7.01
CA GLY A 176 -9.37 -16.71 8.48
C GLY A 176 -9.80 -15.34 8.99
N MET A 177 -10.49 -14.56 8.16
CA MET A 177 -10.93 -13.20 8.48
C MET A 177 -12.36 -13.20 9.04
N GLU A 178 -12.61 -12.29 9.97
CA GLU A 178 -13.94 -11.95 10.45
C GLU A 178 -14.30 -10.53 10.01
N GLY A 179 -15.59 -10.29 9.70
CA GLY A 179 -16.03 -8.96 9.30
C GLY A 179 -17.51 -8.94 8.91
N SER A 180 -18.07 -7.75 8.86
CA SER A 180 -19.40 -7.49 8.33
C SER A 180 -19.41 -6.19 7.56
N VAL A 181 -20.39 -6.03 6.65
CA VAL A 181 -20.58 -4.77 5.91
C VAL A 181 -20.79 -3.61 6.87
N GLU A 182 -21.58 -3.81 7.93
CA GLU A 182 -21.87 -2.78 8.93
C GLU A 182 -20.60 -2.33 9.66
N LEU A 183 -19.77 -3.27 10.10
CA LEU A 183 -18.51 -2.99 10.78
C LEU A 183 -17.59 -2.18 9.86
N GLY A 184 -17.27 -2.72 8.69
CA GLY A 184 -16.33 -2.08 7.78
C GLY A 184 -16.78 -0.70 7.30
N LEU A 185 -18.07 -0.53 6.96
CA LEU A 185 -18.61 0.79 6.63
C LEU A 185 -18.60 1.76 7.82
N SER A 186 -18.79 1.27 9.04
CA SER A 186 -18.68 2.10 10.25
C SER A 186 -17.24 2.61 10.43
N GLU A 187 -16.26 1.74 10.27
CA GLU A 187 -14.84 2.05 10.34
C GLU A 187 -14.46 3.09 9.28
N LEU A 188 -14.77 2.84 8.00
CA LEU A 188 -14.49 3.77 6.91
C LEU A 188 -15.16 5.14 7.12
N LYS A 189 -16.44 5.16 7.50
CA LYS A 189 -17.16 6.42 7.79
C LYS A 189 -16.60 7.18 8.98
N SER A 190 -15.94 6.53 9.93
CA SER A 190 -15.27 7.21 11.04
C SER A 190 -14.12 8.09 10.55
N LEU A 191 -13.40 7.64 9.51
CA LEU A 191 -12.29 8.38 8.92
C LEU A 191 -12.75 9.67 8.22
N LEU A 192 -13.98 9.70 7.68
CA LEU A 192 -14.53 10.91 7.04
C LEU A 192 -14.87 12.04 8.04
N LYS A 193 -14.85 11.75 9.33
CA LYS A 193 -15.07 12.73 10.40
C LYS A 193 -13.78 13.23 11.03
N ASP A 194 -12.65 12.70 10.58
CA ASP A 194 -11.35 12.93 11.14
C ASP A 194 -10.56 13.90 10.26
N GLU A 195 -10.22 15.07 10.82
CA GLU A 195 -9.49 16.13 10.09
C GLU A 195 -8.09 15.68 9.65
N ASP A 196 -7.41 14.83 10.43
CA ASP A 196 -6.10 14.28 10.05
C ASP A 196 -6.18 13.36 8.83
N MET A 197 -7.37 12.90 8.47
CA MET A 197 -7.62 12.02 7.33
C MET A 197 -8.16 12.75 6.09
N GLU A 198 -8.23 14.08 6.08
CA GLU A 198 -8.82 14.89 5.00
C GLU A 198 -8.21 14.55 3.63
N MET A 199 -6.89 14.36 3.56
CA MET A 199 -6.19 14.00 2.34
C MET A 199 -6.70 12.67 1.73
N TYR A 200 -7.18 11.75 2.55
CA TYR A 200 -7.65 10.42 2.16
C TYR A 200 -9.17 10.35 1.93
N HIS A 201 -9.92 11.43 2.19
CA HIS A 201 -11.39 11.41 2.12
C HIS A 201 -11.91 10.98 0.74
N SER A 202 -11.28 11.42 -0.35
CA SER A 202 -11.71 11.03 -1.70
C SER A 202 -11.63 9.51 -1.91
N GLU A 203 -10.54 8.87 -1.48
CA GLU A 203 -10.40 7.42 -1.54
C GLU A 203 -11.40 6.73 -0.60
N VAL A 204 -11.54 7.21 0.64
CA VAL A 204 -12.48 6.64 1.61
C VAL A 204 -13.93 6.74 1.13
N ILE A 205 -14.34 7.85 0.50
CA ILE A 205 -15.66 7.99 -0.11
C ILE A 205 -15.85 6.93 -1.19
N PHE A 206 -14.88 6.73 -2.06
CA PHE A 206 -14.93 5.68 -3.09
C PHE A 206 -15.09 4.29 -2.48
N LEU A 207 -14.37 3.99 -1.39
CA LEU A 207 -14.45 2.70 -0.69
C LEU A 207 -15.79 2.48 0.05
N THR A 208 -16.59 3.52 0.29
CA THR A 208 -17.89 3.43 0.96
C THR A 208 -19.08 3.43 0.00
N ALA A 209 -18.83 3.62 -1.30
CA ALA A 209 -19.87 3.66 -2.34
C ALA A 209 -20.29 2.26 -2.80
#